data_75e1145c39850e6be77c90a47fc81eef
#
_entry.id   75e1145c39850e6be77c90a47fc81eef
#
_cell.length_a   1.000
_cell.length_b   1.000
_cell.length_c   1.000
_cell.angle_alpha   90.00
_cell.angle_beta   90.00
_cell.angle_gamma   90.00
#
_symmetry.space_group_name_H-M   'P 1'
#
loop_
_entity.id
_entity.type
_entity.pdbx_description
1 polymer ?
#
loop_
_entity_poly.entity_id
_entity_poly.type
_entity_poly.pdbx_seq_one_letter_code
_entity_poly.pdbx_strand_id
1 'polypeptide(L)'
;NTFEEVGRITNLTSPRYIHFISDEKAYITQIWDNRIFIVNPKRYEITGYIECPNMTMESGSTEQMVQYGKYIYVNCWSYQNRILKIDTETDMVVDELIVGIQPTSLVLDCNNKIWTITDGGYEDSPYGYEAPSLYCIDAETFTIENQFRFNLGDAPSEVQLNGTKDRLYWINHDIWEMDVNSKQLPVRPFIPDNGTIYYGLTVDPKSSDVYVADAIDYVQPGFIYRYSKDGELIDQFYAGIIPGAFCWR
;
A
#
# COMPACT_ATOMS: atom_id res chain seq x y z
N ASN A 1 9.23 -1.04 -25.68
CA ASN A 1 8.16 -0.16 -25.25
C ASN A 1 8.54 1.28 -25.56
N THR A 2 7.63 2.03 -26.16
CA THR A 2 7.83 3.42 -26.59
C THR A 2 7.38 4.43 -25.53
N PHE A 3 6.67 3.99 -24.48
CA PHE A 3 5.96 4.84 -23.51
C PHE A 3 4.95 5.80 -24.17
N GLU A 4 4.46 5.45 -25.36
CA GLU A 4 3.39 6.18 -26.02
C GLU A 4 2.04 5.86 -25.37
N GLU A 5 1.19 6.88 -25.21
CA GLU A 5 -0.18 6.70 -24.77
C GLU A 5 -0.96 5.95 -25.85
N VAL A 6 -1.49 4.77 -25.50
CA VAL A 6 -2.28 3.94 -26.43
C VAL A 6 -3.78 3.99 -26.13
N GLY A 7 -4.17 4.54 -24.98
CA GLY A 7 -5.56 4.72 -24.57
C GLY A 7 -5.68 5.33 -23.19
N ARG A 8 -6.90 5.74 -22.83
CA ARG A 8 -7.17 6.42 -21.56
C ARG A 8 -8.53 6.00 -21.01
N ILE A 9 -8.59 5.64 -19.73
CA ILE A 9 -9.83 5.52 -18.98
C ILE A 9 -10.17 6.89 -18.39
N THR A 10 -11.35 7.41 -18.67
CA THR A 10 -11.82 8.72 -18.21
C THR A 10 -12.96 8.57 -17.20
N ASN A 11 -13.41 9.68 -16.61
CA ASN A 11 -14.49 9.73 -15.61
C ASN A 11 -14.14 9.03 -14.28
N LEU A 12 -12.87 8.99 -13.94
CA LEU A 12 -12.37 8.67 -12.59
C LEU A 12 -12.22 9.97 -11.81
N THR A 13 -12.63 9.98 -10.53
CA THR A 13 -12.57 11.18 -9.69
C THR A 13 -11.15 11.41 -9.16
N SER A 14 -10.62 10.44 -8.45
CA SER A 14 -9.27 10.49 -7.87
C SER A 14 -8.71 9.07 -7.74
N PRO A 15 -8.26 8.45 -8.86
CA PRO A 15 -7.79 7.07 -8.86
C PRO A 15 -6.51 6.93 -8.03
N ARG A 16 -6.43 5.83 -7.30
CA ARG A 16 -5.31 5.52 -6.40
C ARG A 16 -4.48 4.35 -6.93
N TYR A 17 -5.07 3.18 -7.03
CA TYR A 17 -4.37 1.95 -7.44
C TYR A 17 -5.20 1.22 -8.49
N ILE A 18 -4.50 0.44 -9.33
CA ILE A 18 -5.11 -0.47 -10.27
C ILE A 18 -4.63 -1.90 -9.99
N HIS A 19 -5.55 -2.85 -9.93
CA HIS A 19 -5.26 -4.27 -9.81
C HIS A 19 -5.86 -5.05 -10.97
N PHE A 20 -5.01 -5.74 -11.73
CA PHE A 20 -5.42 -6.53 -12.88
C PHE A 20 -5.85 -7.92 -12.45
N ILE A 21 -7.09 -8.30 -12.75
CA ILE A 21 -7.64 -9.65 -12.52
C ILE A 21 -7.42 -10.50 -13.77
N SER A 22 -7.62 -9.89 -14.93
CA SER A 22 -7.35 -10.49 -16.24
C SER A 22 -7.01 -9.39 -17.25
N ASP A 23 -6.71 -9.78 -18.49
CA ASP A 23 -6.51 -8.83 -19.59
C ASP A 23 -7.74 -7.94 -19.89
N GLU A 24 -8.93 -8.36 -19.45
CA GLU A 24 -10.20 -7.68 -19.74
C GLU A 24 -10.91 -7.16 -18.50
N LYS A 25 -10.34 -7.39 -17.32
CA LYS A 25 -10.91 -6.97 -16.05
C LYS A 25 -9.86 -6.48 -15.09
N ALA A 26 -10.00 -5.26 -14.60
CA ALA A 26 -9.21 -4.71 -13.51
C ALA A 26 -10.09 -3.90 -12.57
N TYR A 27 -9.65 -3.75 -11.32
CA TYR A 27 -10.26 -2.86 -10.35
C TYR A 27 -9.42 -1.60 -10.19
N ILE A 28 -10.09 -0.45 -10.06
CA ILE A 28 -9.45 0.83 -9.74
C ILE A 28 -10.05 1.37 -8.46
N THR A 29 -9.21 1.59 -7.47
CA THR A 29 -9.57 2.23 -6.20
C THR A 29 -9.53 3.74 -6.33
N GLN A 30 -10.28 4.44 -5.49
CA GLN A 30 -10.37 5.89 -5.50
C GLN A 30 -10.47 6.47 -4.09
N ILE A 31 -10.03 7.71 -3.95
CA ILE A 31 -10.32 8.57 -2.80
C ILE A 31 -11.51 9.49 -3.15
N TRP A 32 -12.30 9.87 -2.17
CA TRP A 32 -13.53 10.68 -2.31
C TRP A 32 -14.61 9.96 -3.14
N ASP A 33 -14.65 8.64 -3.04
CA ASP A 33 -15.69 7.80 -3.64
C ASP A 33 -15.88 6.55 -2.77
N ASN A 34 -17.13 6.09 -2.63
CA ASN A 34 -17.45 4.86 -1.90
C ASN A 34 -17.51 3.63 -2.81
N ARG A 35 -16.94 3.74 -4.01
CA ARG A 35 -16.96 2.66 -5.03
C ARG A 35 -15.56 2.33 -5.49
N ILE A 36 -15.38 1.06 -5.83
CA ILE A 36 -14.24 0.57 -6.61
C ILE A 36 -14.72 0.39 -8.04
N PHE A 37 -14.01 0.94 -9.00
CA PHE A 37 -14.42 0.86 -10.41
C PHE A 37 -13.92 -0.43 -11.05
N ILE A 38 -14.81 -1.08 -11.80
CA ILE A 38 -14.49 -2.23 -12.64
C ILE A 38 -14.24 -1.69 -14.04
N VAL A 39 -13.08 -2.01 -14.61
CA VAL A 39 -12.68 -1.50 -15.92
C VAL A 39 -12.25 -2.62 -16.85
N ASN A 40 -12.41 -2.39 -18.15
CA ASN A 40 -11.78 -3.22 -19.18
C ASN A 40 -10.51 -2.53 -19.68
N PRO A 41 -9.31 -3.04 -19.36
CA PRO A 41 -8.06 -2.40 -19.77
C PRO A 41 -7.81 -2.40 -21.28
N LYS A 42 -8.32 -3.39 -22.02
CA LYS A 42 -8.17 -3.48 -23.49
C LYS A 42 -9.03 -2.47 -24.23
N ARG A 43 -10.19 -2.11 -23.68
CA ARG A 43 -11.15 -1.19 -24.29
C ARG A 43 -11.10 0.21 -23.69
N TYR A 44 -10.32 0.39 -22.59
CA TYR A 44 -10.18 1.66 -21.87
C TYR A 44 -11.53 2.21 -21.37
N GLU A 45 -12.41 1.33 -20.88
CA GLU A 45 -13.75 1.72 -20.45
C GLU A 45 -14.08 1.22 -19.04
N ILE A 46 -14.92 1.96 -18.34
CA ILE A 46 -15.53 1.53 -17.08
C ILE A 46 -16.69 0.60 -17.44
N THR A 47 -16.71 -0.62 -16.87
CA THR A 47 -17.72 -1.64 -17.11
C THR A 47 -18.68 -1.81 -15.94
N GLY A 48 -18.36 -1.29 -14.75
CA GLY A 48 -19.16 -1.37 -13.56
C GLY A 48 -18.48 -0.77 -12.35
N TYR A 49 -19.05 -1.02 -11.19
CA TYR A 49 -18.48 -0.62 -9.91
C TYR A 49 -18.93 -1.57 -8.79
N ILE A 50 -18.12 -1.60 -7.74
CA ILE A 50 -18.38 -2.32 -6.49
C ILE A 50 -18.69 -1.26 -5.44
N GLU A 51 -19.86 -1.28 -4.82
CA GLU A 51 -20.17 -0.40 -3.70
C GLU A 51 -19.49 -0.90 -2.43
N CYS A 52 -18.77 0.00 -1.75
CA CYS A 52 -18.11 -0.28 -0.49
C CYS A 52 -19.07 0.03 0.66
N PRO A 53 -19.44 -0.94 1.49
CA PRO A 53 -20.36 -0.73 2.58
C PRO A 53 -19.79 0.21 3.64
N ASN A 54 -20.68 0.90 4.34
CA ASN A 54 -20.34 1.78 5.48
C ASN A 54 -19.38 2.93 5.14
N MET A 55 -19.36 3.37 3.90
CA MET A 55 -18.62 4.54 3.42
C MET A 55 -19.57 5.57 2.80
N THR A 56 -19.20 6.84 2.89
CA THR A 56 -19.85 7.94 2.15
C THR A 56 -18.96 8.38 1.00
N MET A 57 -19.53 9.17 0.08
CA MET A 57 -18.73 9.77 -1.01
C MET A 57 -17.65 10.73 -0.48
N GLU A 58 -17.94 11.41 0.65
CA GLU A 58 -17.01 12.37 1.25
C GLU A 58 -15.89 11.73 2.07
N SER A 59 -16.14 10.53 2.63
CA SER A 59 -15.16 9.80 3.47
C SER A 59 -14.69 8.49 2.87
N GLY A 60 -15.18 8.14 1.69
CA GLY A 60 -14.78 6.91 1.01
C GLY A 60 -13.35 7.01 0.50
N SER A 61 -12.55 6.05 0.87
CA SER A 61 -11.18 5.92 0.36
C SER A 61 -10.78 4.46 0.37
N THR A 62 -10.62 3.92 -0.82
CA THR A 62 -10.03 2.60 -1.04
C THR A 62 -8.65 2.78 -1.66
N GLU A 63 -7.67 2.03 -1.17
CA GLU A 63 -6.26 2.20 -1.51
C GLU A 63 -5.69 0.93 -2.16
N GLN A 64 -4.64 0.38 -1.60
CA GLN A 64 -3.94 -0.78 -2.18
C GLN A 64 -4.78 -2.04 -2.16
N MET A 65 -4.48 -2.91 -3.10
CA MET A 65 -5.14 -4.20 -3.28
C MET A 65 -4.11 -5.32 -3.35
N VAL A 66 -4.43 -6.44 -2.69
CA VAL A 66 -3.70 -7.71 -2.87
C VAL A 66 -4.68 -8.83 -3.20
N GLN A 67 -4.23 -9.83 -3.93
CA GLN A 67 -5.06 -10.97 -4.33
C GLN A 67 -4.58 -12.27 -3.71
N TYR A 68 -5.51 -13.02 -3.13
CA TYR A 68 -5.31 -14.41 -2.74
C TYR A 68 -6.47 -15.27 -3.26
N GLY A 69 -6.13 -16.22 -4.12
CA GLY A 69 -7.13 -17.03 -4.83
C GLY A 69 -8.05 -16.15 -5.68
N LYS A 70 -9.36 -16.31 -5.49
CA LYS A 70 -10.38 -15.48 -6.16
C LYS A 70 -10.74 -14.20 -5.40
N TYR A 71 -10.11 -13.94 -4.27
CA TYR A 71 -10.44 -12.79 -3.43
C TYR A 71 -9.42 -11.68 -3.57
N ILE A 72 -9.91 -10.45 -3.69
CA ILE A 72 -9.16 -9.21 -3.55
C ILE A 72 -9.39 -8.66 -2.14
N TYR A 73 -8.32 -8.25 -1.50
CA TYR A 73 -8.34 -7.53 -0.23
C TYR A 73 -7.96 -6.09 -0.49
N VAL A 74 -8.71 -5.14 0.06
CA VAL A 74 -8.54 -3.70 -0.17
C VAL A 74 -8.54 -2.98 1.16
N ASN A 75 -7.49 -2.23 1.45
CA ASN A 75 -7.49 -1.37 2.62
C ASN A 75 -8.28 -0.08 2.37
N CYS A 76 -8.99 0.36 3.40
CA CYS A 76 -9.77 1.59 3.38
C CYS A 76 -9.09 2.60 4.30
N TRP A 77 -8.46 3.60 3.68
CA TRP A 77 -7.70 4.61 4.40
C TRP A 77 -8.58 5.76 4.88
N SER A 78 -8.36 6.95 4.50
CA SER A 78 -8.98 8.23 4.93
C SER A 78 -10.25 8.08 5.79
N TYR A 79 -10.07 8.28 7.10
CA TYR A 79 -11.13 8.18 8.12
C TYR A 79 -11.79 6.80 8.28
N GLN A 80 -11.13 5.75 7.78
CA GLN A 80 -11.60 4.36 7.87
C GLN A 80 -10.65 3.53 8.76
N ASN A 81 -11.07 2.30 9.05
CA ASN A 81 -10.34 1.38 9.91
C ASN A 81 -10.56 -0.08 9.51
N ARG A 82 -10.66 -0.35 8.21
CA ARG A 82 -11.05 -1.68 7.74
C ARG A 82 -10.32 -2.13 6.49
N ILE A 83 -10.37 -3.43 6.28
CA ILE A 83 -10.00 -4.10 5.05
C ILE A 83 -11.25 -4.78 4.51
N LEU A 84 -11.56 -4.60 3.23
CA LEU A 84 -12.65 -5.28 2.55
C LEU A 84 -12.14 -6.52 1.83
N LYS A 85 -12.93 -7.60 1.83
CA LYS A 85 -12.73 -8.81 1.03
C LYS A 85 -13.74 -8.86 -0.09
N ILE A 86 -13.27 -8.89 -1.33
CA ILE A 86 -14.09 -8.85 -2.54
C ILE A 86 -13.94 -10.16 -3.31
N ASP A 87 -15.04 -10.78 -3.69
CA ASP A 87 -15.05 -11.94 -4.58
C ASP A 87 -15.03 -11.47 -6.04
N THR A 88 -13.99 -11.85 -6.78
CA THR A 88 -13.78 -11.43 -8.18
C THR A 88 -14.70 -12.11 -9.18
N GLU A 89 -15.41 -13.17 -8.79
CA GLU A 89 -16.38 -13.85 -9.66
C GLU A 89 -17.74 -13.16 -9.62
N THR A 90 -18.10 -12.56 -8.48
CA THR A 90 -19.39 -11.88 -8.28
C THR A 90 -19.29 -10.37 -8.28
N ASP A 91 -18.06 -9.82 -8.14
CA ASP A 91 -17.81 -8.38 -7.98
C ASP A 91 -18.52 -7.78 -6.75
N MET A 92 -18.52 -8.51 -5.66
CA MET A 92 -19.19 -8.10 -4.42
C MET A 92 -18.23 -8.12 -3.23
N VAL A 93 -18.39 -7.16 -2.33
CA VAL A 93 -17.79 -7.23 -0.98
C VAL A 93 -18.48 -8.37 -0.25
N VAL A 94 -17.71 -9.37 0.19
CA VAL A 94 -18.22 -10.57 0.86
C VAL A 94 -17.88 -10.63 2.34
N ASP A 95 -16.91 -9.83 2.77
CA ASP A 95 -16.50 -9.75 4.18
C ASP A 95 -15.75 -8.43 4.45
N GLU A 96 -15.66 -8.04 5.72
CA GLU A 96 -14.83 -6.91 6.19
C GLU A 96 -14.12 -7.26 7.49
N LEU A 97 -12.89 -6.77 7.66
CA LEU A 97 -12.09 -6.93 8.86
C LEU A 97 -11.73 -5.57 9.43
N ILE A 98 -12.08 -5.35 10.70
CA ILE A 98 -11.70 -4.13 11.40
C ILE A 98 -10.25 -4.26 11.88
N VAL A 99 -9.46 -3.23 11.57
CA VAL A 99 -8.09 -3.04 12.00
C VAL A 99 -7.94 -1.69 12.71
N GLY A 100 -6.74 -1.19 12.89
CA GLY A 100 -6.52 0.16 13.42
C GLY A 100 -6.90 1.26 12.43
N ILE A 101 -6.86 2.50 12.93
CA ILE A 101 -7.24 3.70 12.17
C ILE A 101 -6.29 3.90 10.97
N GLN A 102 -6.90 4.15 9.81
CA GLN A 102 -6.24 4.53 8.57
C GLN A 102 -5.16 3.52 8.10
N PRO A 103 -5.55 2.29 7.69
CA PRO A 103 -4.63 1.37 7.05
C PRO A 103 -4.16 1.94 5.69
N THR A 104 -2.84 2.08 5.49
CA THR A 104 -2.26 2.80 4.35
C THR A 104 -1.73 1.90 3.23
N SER A 105 -1.32 0.69 3.53
CA SER A 105 -0.73 -0.23 2.54
C SER A 105 -1.09 -1.68 2.81
N LEU A 106 -1.04 -2.51 1.74
CA LEU A 106 -1.29 -3.95 1.79
C LEU A 106 -0.25 -4.71 0.98
N VAL A 107 0.31 -5.77 1.55
CA VAL A 107 1.14 -6.75 0.82
C VAL A 107 0.76 -8.18 1.22
N LEU A 108 1.02 -9.15 0.33
CA LEU A 108 0.78 -10.58 0.56
C LEU A 108 2.11 -11.32 0.55
N ASP A 109 2.48 -11.94 1.68
CA ASP A 109 3.75 -12.64 1.86
C ASP A 109 3.76 -14.08 1.31
N CYS A 110 4.93 -14.73 1.42
CA CYS A 110 5.13 -16.11 0.95
C CYS A 110 4.34 -17.17 1.76
N ASN A 111 3.83 -16.82 2.94
CA ASN A 111 3.02 -17.68 3.80
C ASN A 111 1.51 -17.43 3.63
N ASN A 112 1.12 -16.67 2.59
CA ASN A 112 -0.25 -16.23 2.36
C ASN A 112 -0.80 -15.37 3.51
N LYS A 113 0.04 -14.58 4.17
CA LYS A 113 -0.38 -13.59 5.15
C LYS A 113 -0.44 -12.21 4.50
N ILE A 114 -1.52 -11.50 4.78
CA ILE A 114 -1.69 -10.11 4.40
C ILE A 114 -1.09 -9.26 5.51
N TRP A 115 -0.23 -8.33 5.12
CA TRP A 115 0.34 -7.35 6.02
C TRP A 115 -0.20 -5.97 5.67
N THR A 116 -0.62 -5.24 6.69
CA THR A 116 -1.06 -3.85 6.56
C THR A 116 -0.50 -3.03 7.70
N ILE A 117 -0.20 -1.77 7.40
CA ILE A 117 0.24 -0.80 8.39
C ILE A 117 -0.83 0.29 8.53
N THR A 118 -1.10 0.73 9.75
CA THR A 118 -2.02 1.83 10.03
C THR A 118 -1.23 3.05 10.46
N ASP A 119 -1.66 4.25 10.09
CA ASP A 119 -1.01 5.49 10.53
C ASP A 119 -1.54 6.01 11.88
N GLY A 120 -2.68 5.46 12.35
CA GLY A 120 -3.27 5.78 13.66
C GLY A 120 -4.07 7.08 13.68
N GLY A 121 -4.22 7.77 12.56
CA GLY A 121 -4.89 9.07 12.50
C GLY A 121 -4.02 10.21 13.02
N TYR A 122 -4.64 11.27 13.50
CA TYR A 122 -3.93 12.44 14.01
C TYR A 122 -4.65 13.04 15.24
N GLU A 123 -3.90 13.75 16.06
CA GLU A 123 -4.42 14.41 17.26
C GLU A 123 -5.55 15.37 16.89
N ASP A 124 -6.60 15.39 17.70
CA ASP A 124 -7.85 16.15 17.46
C ASP A 124 -8.70 15.69 16.27
N SER A 125 -8.37 14.58 15.62
CA SER A 125 -9.23 14.01 14.59
C SER A 125 -10.59 13.59 15.16
N PRO A 126 -11.71 13.96 14.51
CA PRO A 126 -13.05 13.50 14.93
C PRO A 126 -13.24 11.98 14.72
N TYR A 127 -12.34 11.32 14.00
CA TYR A 127 -12.39 9.90 13.70
C TYR A 127 -11.46 9.06 14.59
N GLY A 128 -10.75 9.71 15.51
CA GLY A 128 -9.89 9.09 16.50
C GLY A 128 -8.40 9.28 16.23
N TYR A 129 -7.63 8.97 17.27
CA TYR A 129 -6.16 8.97 17.24
C TYR A 129 -5.65 7.85 18.13
N GLU A 130 -4.81 7.00 17.61
CA GLU A 130 -4.22 5.87 18.33
C GLU A 130 -2.78 5.59 17.87
N ALA A 131 -2.06 4.77 18.63
CA ALA A 131 -0.75 4.32 18.22
C ALA A 131 -0.86 3.46 16.95
N PRO A 132 -0.07 3.78 15.90
CA PRO A 132 -0.03 2.99 14.68
C PRO A 132 0.30 1.52 14.93
N SER A 133 -0.06 0.66 14.00
CA SER A 133 0.21 -0.77 14.13
C SER A 133 0.49 -1.43 12.78
N LEU A 134 1.34 -2.45 12.81
CA LEU A 134 1.53 -3.39 11.72
C LEU A 134 0.72 -4.67 12.05
N TYR A 135 -0.19 -5.04 11.17
CA TYR A 135 -1.04 -6.23 11.31
C TYR A 135 -0.59 -7.35 10.39
N CYS A 136 -0.61 -8.58 10.91
CA CYS A 136 -0.50 -9.81 10.15
C CYS A 136 -1.86 -10.51 10.15
N ILE A 137 -2.40 -10.77 8.97
CA ILE A 137 -3.75 -11.29 8.77
C ILE A 137 -3.65 -12.56 7.92
N ASP A 138 -4.28 -13.64 8.35
CA ASP A 138 -4.39 -14.84 7.54
C ASP A 138 -5.33 -14.60 6.35
N ALA A 139 -4.83 -14.80 5.11
CA ALA A 139 -5.62 -14.53 3.91
C ALA A 139 -6.76 -15.53 3.69
N GLU A 140 -6.64 -16.76 4.19
CA GLU A 140 -7.67 -17.79 4.02
C GLU A 140 -8.84 -17.56 4.97
N THR A 141 -8.54 -17.45 6.28
CA THR A 141 -9.56 -17.29 7.33
C THR A 141 -10.01 -15.83 7.50
N PHE A 142 -9.26 -14.88 6.97
CA PHE A 142 -9.45 -13.43 7.10
C PHE A 142 -9.52 -12.99 8.57
N THR A 143 -8.56 -13.46 9.37
CA THR A 143 -8.45 -13.16 10.80
C THR A 143 -7.08 -12.58 11.15
N ILE A 144 -7.03 -11.67 12.13
CA ILE A 144 -5.78 -11.10 12.63
C ILE A 144 -5.04 -12.17 13.42
N GLU A 145 -3.80 -12.49 13.03
CA GLU A 145 -2.90 -13.39 13.74
C GLU A 145 -1.95 -12.67 14.67
N ASN A 146 -1.45 -11.49 14.25
CA ASN A 146 -0.54 -10.68 15.06
C ASN A 146 -0.81 -9.18 14.83
N GLN A 147 -0.51 -8.39 15.88
CA GLN A 147 -0.50 -6.95 15.85
C GLN A 147 0.76 -6.46 16.54
N PHE A 148 1.56 -5.66 15.85
CA PHE A 148 2.76 -5.02 16.37
C PHE A 148 2.50 -3.52 16.50
N ARG A 149 2.48 -2.99 17.73
CA ARG A 149 2.22 -1.57 17.98
C ARG A 149 3.50 -0.76 17.92
N PHE A 150 3.42 0.38 17.26
CA PHE A 150 4.43 1.43 17.30
C PHE A 150 4.18 2.39 18.48
N ASN A 151 5.02 3.41 18.64
CA ASN A 151 4.75 4.43 19.63
C ASN A 151 3.66 5.39 19.13
N LEU A 152 2.97 6.01 20.08
CA LEU A 152 2.06 7.12 19.73
C LEU A 152 2.88 8.28 19.16
N GLY A 153 2.47 8.80 18.01
CA GLY A 153 3.18 9.84 17.27
C GLY A 153 4.15 9.32 16.22
N ASP A 154 4.42 8.01 16.13
CA ASP A 154 5.05 7.41 14.95
C ASP A 154 4.12 7.58 13.74
N ALA A 155 4.70 7.60 12.53
CA ALA A 155 3.95 7.72 11.27
C ALA A 155 4.44 6.69 10.24
N PRO A 156 4.28 5.38 10.53
CA PRO A 156 4.75 4.35 9.62
C PRO A 156 3.92 4.29 8.34
N SER A 157 4.59 4.01 7.22
CA SER A 157 3.98 3.95 5.89
C SER A 157 4.72 2.99 4.96
N GLU A 158 4.17 2.76 3.75
CA GLU A 158 4.84 2.11 2.63
C GLU A 158 5.33 0.68 2.92
N VAL A 159 4.45 -0.21 3.40
CA VAL A 159 4.85 -1.61 3.56
C VAL A 159 5.13 -2.26 2.19
N GLN A 160 6.31 -2.84 2.05
CA GLN A 160 6.78 -3.52 0.85
C GLN A 160 7.35 -4.90 1.20
N LEU A 161 7.48 -5.77 0.20
CA LEU A 161 8.13 -7.07 0.31
C LEU A 161 9.32 -7.18 -0.64
N ASN A 162 10.33 -7.96 -0.25
CA ASN A 162 11.37 -8.38 -1.18
C ASN A 162 10.83 -9.38 -2.21
N GLY A 163 11.66 -9.76 -3.18
CA GLY A 163 11.26 -10.65 -4.28
C GLY A 163 10.84 -12.06 -3.85
N THR A 164 11.38 -12.58 -2.76
CA THR A 164 11.00 -13.88 -2.15
C THR A 164 9.78 -13.78 -1.23
N LYS A 165 9.33 -12.57 -0.95
CA LYS A 165 8.19 -12.24 -0.08
C LYS A 165 8.34 -12.77 1.35
N ASP A 166 9.56 -12.87 1.85
CA ASP A 166 9.89 -13.32 3.19
C ASP A 166 10.44 -12.20 4.10
N ARG A 167 10.63 -10.99 3.54
CA ARG A 167 11.08 -9.80 4.24
C ARG A 167 10.13 -8.63 3.99
N LEU A 168 9.69 -7.99 5.07
CA LEU A 168 8.91 -6.76 5.07
C LEU A 168 9.85 -5.56 5.20
N TYR A 169 9.50 -4.48 4.49
CA TYR A 169 10.14 -3.18 4.61
C TYR A 169 9.07 -2.11 4.81
N TRP A 170 9.37 -1.08 5.59
CA TRP A 170 8.47 0.07 5.75
C TRP A 170 9.25 1.33 6.14
N ILE A 171 8.64 2.49 5.95
CA ILE A 171 9.14 3.78 6.40
C ILE A 171 8.55 4.07 7.79
N ASN A 172 9.39 4.47 8.73
CA ASN A 172 9.00 5.14 9.98
C ASN A 172 10.19 5.97 10.46
N HIS A 173 10.33 7.18 9.95
CA HIS A 173 11.54 8.00 9.91
C HIS A 173 12.71 7.30 9.20
N ASP A 174 13.17 6.21 9.75
CA ASP A 174 14.12 5.26 9.15
C ASP A 174 13.42 4.31 8.16
N ILE A 175 14.21 3.55 7.42
CA ILE A 175 13.71 2.35 6.72
C ILE A 175 13.95 1.15 7.62
N TRP A 176 12.90 0.41 7.85
CA TRP A 176 12.89 -0.78 8.69
C TRP A 176 12.77 -2.04 7.85
N GLU A 177 13.33 -3.14 8.35
CA GLU A 177 13.24 -4.47 7.75
C GLU A 177 12.85 -5.49 8.82
N MET A 178 11.98 -6.45 8.48
CA MET A 178 11.57 -7.54 9.37
C MET A 178 11.33 -8.83 8.59
N ASP A 179 11.77 -9.98 9.13
CA ASP A 179 11.36 -11.29 8.64
C ASP A 179 9.86 -11.50 8.89
N VAL A 180 9.11 -12.01 7.89
CA VAL A 180 7.66 -12.25 8.00
C VAL A 180 7.29 -13.24 9.11
N ASN A 181 8.23 -14.05 9.59
CA ASN A 181 8.02 -14.98 10.71
C ASN A 181 8.40 -14.37 12.08
N SER A 182 8.88 -13.13 12.11
CA SER A 182 9.28 -12.47 13.36
C SER A 182 8.09 -12.31 14.31
N LYS A 183 8.37 -12.37 15.60
CA LYS A 183 7.35 -12.20 16.66
C LYS A 183 7.49 -10.85 17.38
N GLN A 184 8.38 -10.00 16.93
CA GLN A 184 8.61 -8.67 17.49
C GLN A 184 9.14 -7.71 16.43
N LEU A 185 8.88 -6.42 16.60
CA LEU A 185 9.47 -5.37 15.76
C LEU A 185 10.99 -5.35 15.90
N PRO A 186 11.71 -4.99 14.83
CA PRO A 186 13.15 -4.81 14.86
C PRO A 186 13.54 -3.68 15.82
N VAL A 187 14.71 -3.83 16.46
CA VAL A 187 15.25 -2.83 17.40
C VAL A 187 16.26 -1.89 16.76
N ARG A 188 16.62 -2.12 15.52
CA ARG A 188 17.53 -1.27 14.72
C ARG A 188 16.98 -1.10 13.33
N PRO A 189 17.09 0.10 12.77
CA PRO A 189 16.69 0.32 11.38
C PRO A 189 17.60 -0.45 10.42
N PHE A 190 17.06 -0.76 9.26
CA PHE A 190 17.78 -1.30 8.12
C PHE A 190 18.60 -0.20 7.42
N ILE A 191 17.99 0.96 7.18
CA ILE A 191 18.66 2.17 6.69
C ILE A 191 18.30 3.30 7.67
N PRO A 192 19.28 3.79 8.46
CA PRO A 192 19.04 4.92 9.35
C PRO A 192 18.70 6.19 8.59
N ASP A 193 17.82 7.00 9.15
CA ASP A 193 17.55 8.35 8.67
C ASP A 193 18.82 9.21 8.77
N ASN A 194 19.08 9.98 7.73
CA ASN A 194 20.19 10.91 7.63
C ASN A 194 19.72 12.36 7.39
N GLY A 195 18.48 12.67 7.77
CA GLY A 195 17.82 13.96 7.52
C GLY A 195 17.05 13.99 6.19
N THR A 196 16.75 12.83 5.62
CA THR A 196 16.01 12.64 4.38
C THR A 196 14.51 12.57 4.66
N ILE A 197 13.68 13.16 3.82
CA ILE A 197 12.23 12.98 3.88
C ILE A 197 11.85 11.79 3.01
N TYR A 198 11.98 10.59 3.58
CA TYR A 198 11.56 9.35 2.91
C TYR A 198 10.06 9.37 2.66
N TYR A 199 9.67 9.26 1.39
CA TYR A 199 8.29 9.42 0.95
C TYR A 199 7.72 8.19 0.24
N GLY A 200 8.53 7.52 -0.57
CA GLY A 200 8.14 6.30 -1.27
C GLY A 200 9.18 5.21 -1.10
N LEU A 201 8.73 3.97 -1.10
CA LEU A 201 9.56 2.79 -0.91
C LEU A 201 9.16 1.68 -1.87
N THR A 202 10.12 1.00 -2.46
CA THR A 202 9.91 -0.25 -3.18
C THR A 202 11.13 -1.15 -3.12
N VAL A 203 10.94 -2.42 -3.37
CA VAL A 203 12.02 -3.42 -3.42
C VAL A 203 12.02 -4.10 -4.77
N ASP A 204 13.18 -4.18 -5.41
CA ASP A 204 13.32 -4.89 -6.69
C ASP A 204 12.99 -6.37 -6.50
N PRO A 205 11.99 -6.91 -7.21
CA PRO A 205 11.57 -8.31 -7.04
C PRO A 205 12.63 -9.33 -7.51
N LYS A 206 13.68 -8.90 -8.21
CA LYS A 206 14.74 -9.78 -8.70
C LYS A 206 16.02 -9.72 -7.87
N SER A 207 16.51 -8.50 -7.58
CA SER A 207 17.75 -8.30 -6.83
C SER A 207 17.54 -8.14 -5.33
N SER A 208 16.33 -7.79 -4.90
CA SER A 208 15.99 -7.33 -3.54
C SER A 208 16.71 -6.03 -3.15
N ASP A 209 17.17 -5.24 -4.11
CA ASP A 209 17.63 -3.89 -3.83
C ASP A 209 16.46 -3.00 -3.41
N VAL A 210 16.72 -2.15 -2.44
CA VAL A 210 15.71 -1.26 -1.86
C VAL A 210 15.84 0.12 -2.48
N TYR A 211 14.74 0.62 -3.05
CA TYR A 211 14.64 1.95 -3.64
C TYR A 211 13.79 2.83 -2.74
N VAL A 212 14.34 3.98 -2.37
CA VAL A 212 13.68 4.93 -1.49
C VAL A 212 13.63 6.28 -2.17
N ALA A 213 12.45 6.87 -2.20
CA ALA A 213 12.22 8.20 -2.72
C ALA A 213 12.33 9.23 -1.60
N ASP A 214 13.07 10.30 -1.86
CA ASP A 214 13.20 11.49 -1.02
C ASP A 214 12.42 12.63 -1.66
N ALA A 215 11.42 13.15 -0.94
CA ALA A 215 10.63 14.30 -1.39
C ALA A 215 11.31 15.64 -1.12
N ILE A 216 12.43 15.67 -0.39
CA ILE A 216 13.23 16.84 0.00
C ILE A 216 12.38 17.89 0.75
N ASP A 217 11.62 18.70 0.04
CA ASP A 217 10.80 19.80 0.56
C ASP A 217 9.41 19.87 -0.09
N TYR A 218 9.05 18.85 -0.88
CA TYR A 218 7.81 18.76 -1.65
C TYR A 218 7.66 19.82 -2.78
N VAL A 219 8.69 20.57 -3.07
CA VAL A 219 8.67 21.68 -4.07
C VAL A 219 9.68 21.46 -5.18
N GLN A 220 10.90 21.04 -4.84
CA GLN A 220 11.96 20.78 -5.82
C GLN A 220 11.98 19.30 -6.25
N PRO A 221 12.67 18.97 -7.36
CA PRO A 221 12.89 17.59 -7.76
C PRO A 221 13.57 16.78 -6.65
N GLY A 222 12.98 15.62 -6.33
CA GLY A 222 13.49 14.73 -5.32
C GLY A 222 14.59 13.79 -5.81
N PHE A 223 15.05 12.94 -4.92
CA PHE A 223 16.03 11.89 -5.21
C PHE A 223 15.41 10.51 -5.11
N ILE A 224 16.01 9.57 -5.81
CA ILE A 224 15.86 8.15 -5.56
C ILE A 224 17.21 7.63 -5.08
N TYR A 225 17.21 6.97 -3.93
CA TYR A 225 18.35 6.23 -3.41
C TYR A 225 18.13 4.74 -3.68
N ARG A 226 19.17 4.06 -4.17
CA ARG A 226 19.19 2.62 -4.32
C ARG A 226 20.16 2.02 -3.32
N TYR A 227 19.67 1.16 -2.47
CA TYR A 227 20.46 0.42 -1.50
C TYR A 227 20.51 -1.05 -1.88
N SER A 228 21.59 -1.73 -1.55
CA SER A 228 21.68 -3.20 -1.66
C SER A 228 20.71 -3.86 -0.69
N LYS A 229 20.46 -5.15 -0.91
CA LYS A 229 19.72 -6.01 0.05
C LYS A 229 20.35 -6.07 1.45
N ASP A 230 21.56 -5.58 1.64
CA ASP A 230 22.29 -5.53 2.91
C ASP A 230 22.33 -4.08 3.49
N GLY A 231 21.61 -3.13 2.86
CA GLY A 231 21.46 -1.74 3.32
C GLY A 231 22.61 -0.80 2.92
N GLU A 232 23.50 -1.22 2.02
CA GLU A 232 24.58 -0.37 1.53
C GLU A 232 24.10 0.49 0.36
N LEU A 233 24.39 1.80 0.37
CA LEU A 233 24.06 2.70 -0.74
C LEU A 233 24.84 2.31 -2.00
N ILE A 234 24.12 1.97 -3.07
CA ILE A 234 24.70 1.61 -4.38
C ILE A 234 24.73 2.82 -5.31
N ASP A 235 23.62 3.58 -5.35
CA ASP A 235 23.43 4.65 -6.33
C ASP A 235 22.39 5.65 -5.84
N GLN A 236 22.41 6.86 -6.44
CA GLN A 236 21.39 7.89 -6.25
C GLN A 236 21.21 8.68 -7.54
N PHE A 237 19.99 9.10 -7.83
CA PHE A 237 19.68 9.89 -9.01
C PHE A 237 18.47 10.81 -8.79
N TYR A 238 18.42 11.89 -9.57
CA TYR A 238 17.28 12.81 -9.53
C TYR A 238 16.02 12.20 -10.14
N ALA A 239 14.90 12.53 -9.54
CA ALA A 239 13.55 12.21 -10.03
C ALA A 239 12.70 13.47 -10.19
N GLY A 240 11.40 13.30 -10.42
CA GLY A 240 10.46 14.42 -10.44
C GLY A 240 10.18 14.99 -9.03
N ILE A 241 9.31 15.97 -8.95
CA ILE A 241 8.83 16.53 -7.68
C ILE A 241 7.96 15.47 -6.98
N ILE A 242 8.20 15.25 -5.69
CA ILE A 242 7.47 14.27 -4.84
C ILE A 242 7.44 12.88 -5.50
N PRO A 243 8.61 12.25 -5.76
CA PRO A 243 8.62 10.89 -6.28
C PRO A 243 8.05 9.94 -5.22
N GLY A 244 6.95 9.25 -5.50
CA GLY A 244 6.24 8.45 -4.51
C GLY A 244 5.75 7.09 -5.02
N ALA A 245 5.86 6.81 -6.33
CA ALA A 245 5.40 5.56 -6.89
C ALA A 245 6.45 4.92 -7.81
N PHE A 246 6.52 3.60 -7.74
CA PHE A 246 7.45 2.80 -8.54
C PHE A 246 6.69 1.72 -9.32
N CYS A 247 7.25 1.31 -10.45
CA CYS A 247 6.70 0.24 -11.26
C CYS A 247 7.84 -0.67 -11.75
N TRP A 248 7.68 -1.97 -11.57
CA TRP A 248 8.62 -2.99 -12.03
C TRP A 248 8.12 -3.67 -13.31
N ARG A 249 9.10 -4.12 -14.13
CA ARG A 249 8.81 -4.80 -15.39
C ARG A 249 9.53 -6.16 -15.48
#